data_4ccb2d77e6f5a415cb210bfd9360ad3a
#
_entry.id   4ccb2d77e6f5a415cb210bfd9360ad3a
#
_cell.length_a   1.000
_cell.length_b   1.000
_cell.length_c   1.000
_cell.angle_alpha   90.00
_cell.angle_beta   90.00
_cell.angle_gamma   90.00
#
_symmetry.space_group_name_H-M   'P 1'
#
loop_
_entity.id
_entity.type
_entity.pdbx_description
1 polymer ?
#
loop_
_entity_poly.entity_id
_entity_poly.type
_entity_poly.pdbx_seq_one_letter_code
_entity_poly.pdbx_strand_id
1 'polypeptide(L)' 'ANAATNSSNPGLLDTLATAQAETGALSEALTSLQRAIKLAQETGKTRLAQELRKKRGDYATRQNAP' A
#
# COMPACT_ATOMS: atom_id res chain seq x y z
N ALA A 1 11.63 4.01 17.66
CA ALA A 1 10.28 3.94 18.20
C ALA A 1 9.27 4.51 17.21
N ASN A 2 9.66 5.53 16.48
CA ASN A 2 8.74 6.21 15.57
C ASN A 2 8.43 5.39 14.32
N ALA A 3 9.31 4.49 13.96
CA ALA A 3 9.09 3.65 12.81
C ALA A 3 7.84 2.78 12.98
N ALA A 4 7.57 2.32 14.20
CA ALA A 4 6.39 1.53 14.47
C ALA A 4 5.11 2.34 14.25
N THR A 5 5.13 3.61 14.64
CA THR A 5 4.00 4.50 14.45
C THR A 5 3.73 4.73 12.97
N ASN A 6 4.78 4.95 12.20
CA ASN A 6 4.64 5.16 10.76
C ASN A 6 4.08 3.90 10.09
N SER A 7 4.52 2.74 10.54
CA SER A 7 4.03 1.48 9.99
C SER A 7 2.57 1.21 10.31
N SER A 8 2.04 1.89 11.33
CA SER A 8 0.65 1.72 11.74
C SER A 8 -0.30 2.65 11.02
N ASN A 9 0.19 3.55 10.16
CA ASN A 9 -0.65 4.52 9.48
C ASN A 9 -0.86 4.10 8.03
N PRO A 10 -2.09 3.69 7.65
CA PRO A 10 -2.32 3.25 6.27
C PRO A 10 -2.07 4.34 5.23
N GLY A 11 -2.30 5.61 5.59
CA GLY A 11 -2.01 6.71 4.68
C GLY A 11 -0.53 6.84 4.38
N LEU A 12 0.31 6.67 5.39
CA LEU A 12 1.76 6.72 5.19
C LEU A 12 2.25 5.53 4.39
N LEU A 13 1.67 4.35 4.62
CA LEU A 13 2.02 3.16 3.84
C LEU A 13 1.62 3.34 2.38
N ASP A 14 0.48 3.97 2.12
CA ASP A 14 0.05 4.28 0.76
C ASP A 14 1.07 5.20 0.08
N THR A 15 1.51 6.24 0.78
CA THR A 15 2.52 7.16 0.25
C THR A 15 3.82 6.42 -0.04
N LEU A 16 4.25 5.56 0.87
CA LEU A 16 5.46 4.78 0.69
C LEU A 16 5.33 3.86 -0.53
N ALA A 17 4.18 3.20 -0.67
CA ALA A 17 3.94 2.31 -1.79
C ALA A 17 4.02 3.06 -3.12
N THR A 18 3.45 4.27 -3.17
CA THR A 18 3.49 5.09 -4.37
C THR A 18 4.93 5.42 -4.74
N ALA A 19 5.74 5.83 -3.76
CA ALA A 19 7.13 6.14 -4.00
C ALA A 19 7.90 4.91 -4.48
N GLN A 20 7.66 3.76 -3.87
CA GLN A 20 8.31 2.53 -4.27
C GLN A 20 7.95 2.14 -5.70
N ALA A 21 6.68 2.30 -6.07
CA ALA A 21 6.23 1.99 -7.42
C ALA A 21 6.89 2.91 -8.45
N GLU A 22 7.06 4.18 -8.11
CA GLU A 22 7.68 5.13 -9.01
C GLU A 22 9.15 4.82 -9.27
N THR A 23 9.82 4.21 -8.31
CA THR A 23 11.22 3.83 -8.47
C THR A 23 11.38 2.42 -9.05
N GLY A 24 10.28 1.78 -9.41
CA GLY A 24 10.31 0.45 -9.99
C GLY A 24 10.27 -0.69 -8.99
N ALA A 25 10.15 -0.39 -7.69
CA ALA A 25 10.10 -1.41 -6.65
C ALA A 25 8.66 -1.90 -6.45
N LEU A 26 8.07 -2.47 -7.50
CA LEU A 26 6.66 -2.87 -7.46
C LEU A 26 6.36 -3.96 -6.43
N SER A 27 7.28 -4.91 -6.25
CA SER A 27 7.08 -5.94 -5.24
C SER A 27 6.96 -5.34 -3.84
N GLU A 28 7.84 -4.38 -3.53
CA GLU A 28 7.80 -3.70 -2.24
C GLU A 28 6.56 -2.84 -2.12
N ALA A 29 6.16 -2.18 -3.20
CA ALA A 29 4.95 -1.38 -3.20
C ALA A 29 3.72 -2.24 -2.90
N LEU A 30 3.65 -3.43 -3.48
CA LEU A 30 2.55 -4.35 -3.22
C LEU A 30 2.51 -4.77 -1.75
N THR A 31 3.68 -5.05 -1.17
CA THR A 31 3.76 -5.41 0.24
C THR A 31 3.27 -4.26 1.12
N SER A 32 3.70 -3.04 0.82
CA SER A 32 3.25 -1.87 1.57
C SER A 32 1.74 -1.67 1.46
N LEU A 33 1.19 -1.86 0.26
CA LEU A 33 -0.25 -1.74 0.06
C LEU A 33 -1.03 -2.80 0.82
N GLN A 34 -0.53 -4.03 0.88
CA GLN A 34 -1.19 -5.08 1.62
C GLN A 34 -1.27 -4.73 3.11
N ARG A 35 -0.20 -4.22 3.66
CA ARG A 35 -0.18 -3.77 5.05
C ARG A 35 -1.16 -2.62 5.26
N ALA A 36 -1.17 -1.68 4.34
CA ALA A 36 -2.07 -0.53 4.43
C ALA A 36 -3.52 -0.98 4.38
N ILE A 37 -3.85 -1.92 3.50
CA ILE A 37 -5.21 -2.45 3.40
C ILE A 37 -5.63 -3.10 4.71
N LYS A 38 -4.75 -3.92 5.27
CA LYS A 38 -5.05 -4.59 6.52
C LYS A 38 -5.31 -3.58 7.63
N LEU A 39 -4.45 -2.59 7.76
CA LEU A 39 -4.60 -1.55 8.78
C LEU A 39 -5.89 -0.75 8.57
N ALA A 40 -6.20 -0.42 7.32
CA ALA A 40 -7.42 0.31 7.02
C ALA A 40 -8.65 -0.49 7.41
N GLN A 41 -8.65 -1.79 7.17
CA GLN A 41 -9.76 -2.65 7.56
C GLN A 41 -9.89 -2.74 9.07
N GLU A 42 -8.76 -2.88 9.77
CA GLU A 42 -8.75 -3.00 11.21
C GLU A 42 -9.20 -1.71 11.90
N THR A 43 -8.96 -0.56 11.28
CA THR A 43 -9.35 0.72 11.84
C THR A 43 -10.68 1.21 11.30
N GLY A 44 -11.39 0.41 10.53
CA GLY A 44 -12.71 0.75 10.02
C GLY A 44 -12.72 1.71 8.85
N LYS A 45 -11.59 1.92 8.21
CA LYS A 45 -11.47 2.83 7.07
C LYS A 45 -11.76 2.08 5.77
N THR A 46 -13.01 1.67 5.61
CA THR A 46 -13.42 0.81 4.50
C THR A 46 -13.16 1.45 3.14
N ARG A 47 -13.46 2.75 3.01
CA ARG A 47 -13.24 3.44 1.74
C ARG A 47 -11.78 3.44 1.36
N LEU A 48 -10.92 3.75 2.33
CA LEU A 48 -9.48 3.74 2.08
C LEU A 48 -9.01 2.35 1.69
N ALA A 49 -9.50 1.32 2.37
CA ALA A 49 -9.14 -0.06 2.03
C ALA A 49 -9.51 -0.39 0.59
N GLN A 50 -10.69 0.06 0.13
CA GLN A 50 -11.12 -0.19 -1.24
C GLN A 50 -10.21 0.52 -2.24
N GLU A 51 -9.83 1.76 -1.97
CA GLU A 51 -8.93 2.50 -2.85
C GLU A 51 -7.57 1.83 -2.93
N LEU A 52 -7.07 1.38 -1.79
CA LEU A 52 -5.77 0.70 -1.75
C LEU A 52 -5.80 -0.63 -2.50
N ARG A 53 -6.92 -1.33 -2.44
CA ARG A 53 -7.07 -2.58 -3.19
C ARG A 53 -7.05 -2.33 -4.69
N LYS A 54 -7.61 -1.23 -5.14
CA LYS A 54 -7.54 -0.85 -6.55
C LYS A 54 -6.09 -0.58 -6.96
N LYS A 55 -5.36 0.16 -6.14
CA LYS A 55 -3.95 0.42 -6.41
C LYS A 55 -3.15 -0.86 -6.46
N ARG A 56 -3.43 -1.77 -5.54
CA ARG A 56 -2.73 -3.04 -5.51
C ARG A 56 -2.93 -3.81 -6.81
N GLY A 57 -4.16 -3.85 -7.29
CA GLY A 57 -4.45 -4.51 -8.55
C GLY A 57 -3.72 -3.87 -9.71
N ASP A 58 -3.69 -2.54 -9.75
CA ASP A 58 -2.99 -1.80 -10.79
C ASP A 58 -1.49 -2.11 -10.78
N TYR A 59 -0.88 -2.07 -9.59
CA TYR A 59 0.54 -2.36 -9.47
C TYR A 59 0.86 -3.81 -9.81
N ALA A 60 -0.02 -4.73 -9.41
CA ALA A 60 0.17 -6.14 -9.75
C ALA A 60 0.12 -6.34 -11.27
N THR A 61 -0.78 -5.65 -11.94
CA THR A 61 -0.87 -5.69 -13.39
C THR A 61 0.41 -5.17 -14.04
N ARG A 62 0.94 -4.07 -13.52
CA ARG A 62 2.20 -3.51 -14.02
C ARG A 62 3.36 -4.47 -13.82
N GLN A 63 3.40 -5.13 -12.66
CA GLN A 63 4.48 -6.06 -12.36
C GLN A 63 4.46 -7.25 -13.31
N ASN A 64 3.28 -7.69 -13.71
CA ASN A 64 3.11 -8.84 -14.59
C ASN A 64 3.17 -8.46 -16.08
N ALA A 65 3.18 -7.17 -16.40
CA ALA A 65 3.24 -6.73 -17.78
C ALA A 65 4.60 -7.08 -18.40
N PRO A 66 4.61 -7.46 -19.66
CA PRO A 66 5.86 -7.79 -20.35
C PRO A 66 6.77 -6.59 -20.55
#